data_f4aadcad6e59993616ff9783461cc9fe
#
_entry.id   f4aadcad6e59993616ff9783461cc9fe
#
_cell.length_a   1.000
_cell.length_b   1.000
_cell.length_c   1.000
_cell.angle_alpha   90.00
_cell.angle_beta   90.00
_cell.angle_gamma   90.00
#
_symmetry.space_group_name_H-M   'P 1'
#
loop_
_entity.id
_entity.type
_entity.pdbx_description
1 polymer ?
#
loop_
_entity_poly.entity_id
_entity_poly.type
_entity_poly.pdbx_seq_one_letter_code
_entity_poly.pdbx_strand_id
1 'polypeptide(L)' 'MPRSNITRTYLLNEINGMVGALYMIEQGPGFLRDWVLGWEGWIPTDQISDWRIGERDFDEITRKEAKEAAKSLDLGKYVK' A
#
# COMPACT_ATOMS: atom_id res chain seq x y z
N MET A 1 14.01 22.57 11.55
CA MET A 1 13.19 21.42 11.96
C MET A 1 13.31 20.32 10.94
N PRO A 2 13.89 19.20 11.31
CA PRO A 2 13.98 18.11 10.36
C PRO A 2 12.58 17.58 10.06
N ARG A 3 12.32 17.41 8.79
CA ARG A 3 11.08 16.81 8.36
C ARG A 3 11.24 15.30 8.31
N SER A 4 10.12 14.63 8.45
CA SER A 4 10.11 13.19 8.20
C SER A 4 10.49 12.95 6.74
N ASN A 5 11.49 12.10 6.51
CA ASN A 5 11.88 11.69 5.17
C ASN A 5 11.20 10.39 4.78
N ILE A 6 10.04 10.13 5.36
CA ILE A 6 9.28 8.92 5.08
C ILE A 6 8.52 9.10 3.77
N THR A 7 8.75 8.19 2.85
CA THR A 7 8.04 8.12 1.57
C THR A 7 7.07 6.94 1.64
N ARG A 8 5.83 7.17 1.23
CA ARG A 8 4.82 6.11 1.14
C ARG A 8 4.42 5.91 -0.32
N THR A 9 4.54 4.68 -0.76
CA THR A 9 4.12 4.25 -2.09
C THR A 9 2.97 3.28 -1.94
N TYR A 10 1.91 3.48 -2.70
CA TYR A 10 0.73 2.63 -2.63
C TYR A 10 0.64 1.76 -3.86
N LEU A 11 0.31 0.48 -3.65
CA LEU A 11 0.17 -0.50 -4.71
C LEU A 11 -1.22 -1.12 -4.64
N LEU A 12 -1.84 -1.28 -5.80
CA LEU A 12 -3.17 -1.86 -5.91
C LEU A 12 -3.10 -3.19 -6.63
N ASN A 13 -3.72 -4.20 -6.04
CA ASN A 13 -3.96 -5.47 -6.70
C ASN A 13 -5.44 -5.53 -7.07
N GLU A 14 -5.73 -5.58 -8.38
CA GLU A 14 -7.09 -5.68 -8.89
C GLU A 14 -7.39 -7.11 -9.31
N ILE A 15 -8.59 -7.57 -9.01
CA ILE A 15 -9.07 -8.88 -9.40
C ILE A 15 -10.40 -8.66 -10.10
N ASN A 16 -10.46 -9.00 -11.39
CA ASN A 16 -11.67 -8.83 -12.23
C ASN A 16 -12.19 -7.38 -12.22
N GLY A 17 -11.28 -6.41 -12.24
CA GLY A 17 -11.64 -5.00 -12.24
C GLY A 17 -12.06 -4.45 -10.89
N MET A 18 -11.96 -5.24 -9.85
CA MET A 18 -12.32 -4.85 -8.48
C MET A 18 -11.08 -4.79 -7.61
N VAL A 19 -11.14 -3.99 -6.53
CA VAL A 19 -10.04 -3.91 -5.57
C VAL A 19 -9.91 -5.25 -4.87
N GLY A 20 -8.81 -5.94 -5.11
CA GLY A 20 -8.49 -7.19 -4.42
C GLY A 20 -7.73 -6.94 -3.14
N ALA A 21 -6.69 -6.09 -3.19
CA ALA A 21 -5.89 -5.75 -2.03
C ALA A 21 -5.20 -4.42 -2.24
N LEU A 22 -4.93 -3.71 -1.16
CA LEU A 22 -4.19 -2.45 -1.16
C LEU A 22 -2.95 -2.62 -0.29
N TYR A 23 -1.80 -2.23 -0.84
CA TYR A 23 -0.52 -2.34 -0.17
C TYR A 23 0.13 -0.97 -0.03
N MET A 24 1.00 -0.85 0.94
CA MET A 24 1.78 0.35 1.15
C MET A 24 3.24 -0.01 1.42
N ILE A 25 4.15 0.68 0.74
CA ILE A 25 5.57 0.62 1.04
C ILE A 25 5.93 1.89 1.79
N GLU A 26 6.46 1.73 2.98
CA GLU A 26 6.90 2.85 3.79
C GLU A 26 8.42 2.81 3.85
N GLN A 27 9.07 3.86 3.35
CA GLN A 27 10.52 3.94 3.28
C GLN A 27 11.01 5.21 3.93
N GLY A 28 12.05 5.07 4.74
CA GLY A 28 12.71 6.20 5.38
C GLY A 28 14.19 5.92 5.52
N PRO A 29 14.94 6.83 6.17
CA PRO A 29 16.37 6.60 6.42
C PRO A 29 16.57 5.35 7.27
N GLY A 30 17.24 4.37 6.70
CA GLY A 30 17.59 3.16 7.42
C GLY A 30 16.49 2.12 7.56
N PHE A 31 15.30 2.32 6.94
CA PHE A 31 14.27 1.29 7.01
C PHE A 31 13.40 1.24 5.75
N LEU A 32 12.82 0.07 5.55
CA LEU A 32 11.85 -0.21 4.50
C LEU A 32 10.83 -1.17 5.10
N ARG A 33 9.56 -0.81 5.04
CA ARG A 33 8.48 -1.63 5.59
C ARG A 33 7.36 -1.78 4.58
N ASP A 34 6.84 -2.99 4.50
CA ASP A 34 5.76 -3.34 3.58
C ASP A 34 4.52 -3.69 4.38
N TRP A 35 3.38 -3.16 3.94
CA TRP A 35 2.11 -3.29 4.64
C TRP A 35 1.01 -3.69 3.67
N VAL A 36 0.05 -4.45 4.15
CA VAL A 36 -1.21 -4.72 3.45
C VAL A 36 -2.35 -4.22 4.32
N LEU A 37 -3.38 -3.65 3.68
CA LEU A 37 -4.52 -3.11 4.41
C LEU A 37 -5.47 -4.24 4.79
N GLY A 38 -5.65 -4.44 6.09
CA GLY A 38 -6.59 -5.40 6.65
C GLY A 38 -7.72 -4.72 7.40
N TRP A 39 -8.61 -5.52 7.98
CA TRP A 39 -9.80 -5.01 8.67
C TRP A 39 -9.47 -4.08 9.84
N GLU A 40 -8.36 -4.32 10.50
CA GLU A 40 -7.95 -3.54 11.68
C GLU A 40 -6.85 -2.54 11.36
N GLY A 41 -6.56 -2.31 10.09
CA GLY A 41 -5.56 -1.37 9.65
C GLY A 41 -4.43 -2.05 8.90
N TRP A 42 -3.29 -1.39 8.84
CA TRP A 42 -2.13 -1.87 8.10
C TRP A 42 -1.45 -3.01 8.83
N ILE A 43 -1.22 -4.10 8.12
CA ILE A 43 -0.60 -5.32 8.65
C ILE A 43 0.72 -5.55 7.90
N PRO A 44 1.82 -5.86 8.59
CA PRO A 44 3.08 -6.18 7.93
C PRO A 44 2.91 -7.35 6.96
N THR A 45 3.55 -7.27 5.78
CA THR A 45 3.46 -8.31 4.77
C THR A 45 4.80 -8.47 4.05
N ASP A 46 5.05 -9.64 3.50
CA ASP A 46 6.19 -9.92 2.64
C ASP A 46 5.79 -10.07 1.17
N GLN A 47 4.52 -9.92 0.85
CA GLN A 47 4.00 -10.12 -0.51
C GLN A 47 4.55 -9.12 -1.52
N ILE A 48 4.94 -7.93 -1.08
CA ILE A 48 5.47 -6.90 -1.97
C ILE A 48 6.84 -7.30 -2.53
N SER A 49 7.59 -8.12 -1.83
CA SER A 49 8.89 -8.56 -2.34
C SER A 49 8.76 -9.33 -3.65
N ASP A 50 7.68 -10.06 -3.86
CA ASP A 50 7.41 -10.74 -5.13
C ASP A 50 7.21 -9.73 -6.27
N TRP A 51 6.57 -8.60 -6.00
CA TRP A 51 6.41 -7.53 -6.97
C TRP A 51 7.77 -6.91 -7.34
N ARG A 52 8.64 -6.70 -6.35
CA ARG A 52 9.97 -6.12 -6.58
C ARG A 52 10.84 -6.96 -7.50
N ILE A 53 10.66 -8.28 -7.48
CA ILE A 53 11.41 -9.19 -8.35
C ILE A 53 10.63 -9.58 -9.62
N GLY A 54 9.47 -8.95 -9.85
CA GLY A 54 8.71 -9.11 -11.08
C GLY A 54 7.80 -10.32 -11.13
N GLU A 55 7.58 -11.02 -10.01
CA GLU A 55 6.71 -12.20 -9.99
C GLU A 55 5.23 -11.89 -9.77
N ARG A 56 4.90 -10.66 -9.38
CA ARG A 56 3.52 -10.22 -9.19
C ARG A 56 3.31 -8.86 -9.82
N ASP A 57 2.13 -8.66 -10.37
CA ASP A 57 1.73 -7.39 -10.96
C ASP A 57 0.85 -6.62 -9.97
N PHE A 58 1.40 -5.54 -9.44
CA PHE A 58 0.65 -4.56 -8.67
C PHE A 58 0.77 -3.23 -9.40
N ASP A 59 -0.32 -2.47 -9.42
CA ASP A 59 -0.31 -1.14 -10.00
C ASP A 59 0.09 -0.12 -8.93
N GLU A 60 1.12 0.68 -9.24
CA GLU A 60 1.46 1.79 -8.37
C GLU A 60 0.42 2.90 -8.58
N ILE A 61 -0.17 3.38 -7.48
CA ILE A 61 -1.23 4.38 -7.51
C ILE A 61 -0.87 5.55 -6.62
N THR A 62 -1.58 6.66 -6.81
CA THR A 62 -1.39 7.84 -5.98
C THR A 62 -2.05 7.65 -4.61
N ARG A 63 -1.70 8.51 -3.66
CA ARG A 63 -2.34 8.50 -2.34
C ARG A 63 -3.85 8.72 -2.46
N LYS A 64 -4.27 9.60 -3.35
CA LYS A 64 -5.69 9.87 -3.59
C LYS A 64 -6.40 8.62 -4.10
N GLU A 65 -5.80 7.93 -5.06
CA GLU A 65 -6.34 6.68 -5.60
C GLU A 65 -6.35 5.59 -4.53
N ALA A 66 -5.33 5.53 -3.69
CA ALA A 66 -5.26 4.59 -2.58
C ALA A 66 -6.40 4.81 -1.60
N LYS A 67 -6.71 6.07 -1.30
CA LYS A 67 -7.82 6.41 -0.41
C LYS A 67 -9.16 5.98 -1.00
N GLU A 68 -9.35 6.19 -2.30
CA GLU A 68 -10.57 5.74 -2.98
C GLU A 68 -10.69 4.22 -2.97
N ALA A 69 -9.59 3.51 -3.23
CA ALA A 69 -9.58 2.05 -3.18
C ALA A 69 -9.92 1.56 -1.77
N ALA A 70 -9.35 2.17 -0.74
CA ALA A 70 -9.63 1.81 0.64
C ALA A 70 -11.08 2.07 1.01
N LYS A 71 -11.68 3.14 0.50
CA LYS A 71 -13.11 3.43 0.73
C LYS A 71 -14.00 2.34 0.17
N SER A 72 -13.64 1.78 -0.97
CA SER A 72 -14.44 0.70 -1.57
C SER A 72 -14.40 -0.58 -0.71
N LEU A 73 -13.42 -0.68 0.18
CA LEU A 73 -13.30 -1.78 1.15
C LEU A 73 -13.83 -1.38 2.54
N ASP A 74 -14.42 -0.19 2.69
CA ASP A 74 -14.83 0.38 3.97
C ASP A 74 -13.65 0.62 4.94
N LEU A 75 -12.47 0.85 4.38
CA LEU A 75 -11.24 1.02 5.16
C LEU A 75 -10.57 2.37 4.88
N GLY A 76 -11.30 3.33 4.34
CA GLY A 76 -10.75 4.62 3.94
C GLY A 76 -10.09 5.40 5.07
N LYS A 77 -10.49 5.17 6.30
CA LYS A 77 -9.93 5.86 7.47
C LYS A 77 -8.45 5.53 7.70
N TYR A 78 -7.96 4.44 7.13
CA TYR A 78 -6.56 4.02 7.31
C TYR A 78 -5.60 4.65 6.30
N VAL A 79 -6.12 5.28 5.25
CA VAL A 79 -5.29 6.02 4.29
C VAL A 79 -5.43 7.50 4.60
N LYS A 80 -4.39 8.08 5.15
CA LYS A 80 -4.37 9.47 5.58
C LYS A 80 -3.85 10.41 4.51
#